data_7c7c1e1142b93a5e95a736b214ceaf89
#
_entry.id   7c7c1e1142b93a5e95a736b214ceaf89
#
_cell.length_a   1.000
_cell.length_b   1.000
_cell.length_c   1.000
_cell.angle_alpha   90.00
_cell.angle_beta   90.00
_cell.angle_gamma   90.00
#
_symmetry.space_group_name_H-M   'P 1'
#
loop_
_entity.id
_entity.type
_entity.pdbx_description
1 polymer ?
#
loop_
_entity_poly.entity_id
_entity_poly.type
_entity_poly.pdbx_seq_one_letter_code
_entity_poly.pdbx_strand_id
1 'polypeptide(L)'
;MVFRTHQKGIRSNTYDIIPRDQWEVIEGCHEAIVTPEEWEQVQELIDRRPTIQGNSCPFYNLFHGLVYCATCGKSMQVRYEKVGRTGKNRFTGEMREPIDKAYYICQTYNRMGCKVCSSHKIEARDLYNLVLKDIQELAAQAMKDADAFYQRLSRRMEHRYLVDASQTEKERQRLEARNQEIDRMFLSLYTDKAKGILTEQRFVKLTAALEQEQESNQKRLHDLAMMQGRADAQESEVRTFIKEIRRYAAIEELDEAVLNRLISRILIGEIKKIDGQRTQEVKIIYNFVGEMSR
;
A
#
# COMPACT_ATOMS: atom_id res chain seq x y z
N MET A 1 26.64 13.88 2.33
CA MET A 1 27.22 13.55 0.99
C MET A 1 27.47 12.04 0.94
N VAL A 2 27.16 11.38 -0.16
CA VAL A 2 27.33 9.93 -0.30
C VAL A 2 28.18 9.62 -1.53
N PHE A 3 29.26 8.88 -1.35
CA PHE A 3 30.09 8.42 -2.46
C PHE A 3 29.64 7.03 -2.89
N ARG A 4 29.09 6.93 -4.11
CA ARG A 4 28.50 5.70 -4.68
C ARG A 4 29.36 5.03 -5.74
N THR A 5 30.39 5.72 -6.21
CA THR A 5 31.24 5.24 -7.32
C THR A 5 32.70 5.59 -7.07
N HIS A 6 33.58 4.71 -7.50
CA HIS A 6 35.03 4.92 -7.49
C HIS A 6 35.55 4.91 -8.92
N GLN A 7 36.32 5.91 -9.30
CA GLN A 7 36.89 6.01 -10.64
C GLN A 7 38.08 5.03 -10.78
N LYS A 8 38.11 4.21 -11.81
CA LYS A 8 39.14 3.17 -12.03
C LYS A 8 40.54 3.70 -12.26
N GLY A 9 40.70 5.01 -12.52
CA GLY A 9 41.99 5.66 -12.69
C GLY A 9 41.85 7.12 -13.14
N ILE A 10 42.86 7.90 -12.92
CA ILE A 10 42.88 9.38 -13.12
C ILE A 10 42.47 9.84 -14.53
N ARG A 11 42.60 8.97 -15.55
CA ARG A 11 42.19 9.25 -16.94
C ARG A 11 41.09 8.32 -17.47
N SER A 12 40.47 7.54 -16.60
CA SER A 12 39.43 6.60 -16.99
C SER A 12 38.05 7.22 -16.85
N ASN A 13 37.20 7.09 -17.87
CA ASN A 13 35.80 7.46 -17.81
C ASN A 13 34.93 6.30 -17.27
N THR A 14 35.54 5.23 -16.77
CA THR A 14 34.84 4.08 -16.17
C THR A 14 34.87 4.16 -14.66
N TYR A 15 33.72 3.88 -14.05
CA TYR A 15 33.50 3.92 -12.62
C TYR A 15 33.05 2.54 -12.12
N ASP A 16 33.55 2.13 -10.96
CA ASP A 16 33.00 0.98 -10.23
C ASP A 16 31.89 1.47 -9.30
N ILE A 17 30.79 0.74 -9.28
CA ILE A 17 29.69 1.02 -8.36
C ILE A 17 30.05 0.41 -7.00
N ILE A 18 30.09 1.23 -5.96
CA ILE A 18 30.36 0.79 -4.60
C ILE A 18 29.06 0.22 -4.01
N PRO A 19 29.08 -1.01 -3.44
CA PRO A 19 27.94 -1.57 -2.71
C PRO A 19 27.48 -0.65 -1.56
N ARG A 20 26.19 -0.72 -1.21
CA ARG A 20 25.58 0.17 -0.20
C ARG A 20 26.25 0.11 1.17
N ASP A 21 26.71 -1.05 1.56
CA ASP A 21 27.42 -1.34 2.81
C ASP A 21 28.81 -0.68 2.91
N GLN A 22 29.34 -0.25 1.76
CA GLN A 22 30.66 0.40 1.66
C GLN A 22 30.55 1.90 1.34
N TRP A 23 29.35 2.48 1.39
CA TRP A 23 29.20 3.91 1.13
C TRP A 23 29.76 4.76 2.27
N GLU A 24 30.57 5.72 1.96
CA GLU A 24 30.95 6.75 2.91
C GLU A 24 29.84 7.82 2.96
N VAL A 25 29.24 7.96 4.15
CA VAL A 25 28.16 8.93 4.39
C VAL A 25 28.72 10.03 5.31
N ILE A 26 28.71 11.26 4.82
CA ILE A 26 29.06 12.43 5.61
C ILE A 26 27.75 13.15 5.96
N GLU A 27 27.40 13.13 7.25
CA GLU A 27 26.20 13.77 7.76
C GLU A 27 26.44 15.28 8.00
N GLY A 28 25.36 16.07 7.90
CA GLY A 28 25.39 17.50 8.27
C GLY A 28 26.28 18.40 7.40
N CYS A 29 26.67 17.97 6.19
CA CYS A 29 27.53 18.76 5.32
C CYS A 29 26.81 19.96 4.65
N HIS A 30 25.49 20.00 4.65
CA HIS A 30 24.66 21.13 4.18
C HIS A 30 23.26 21.03 4.80
N GLU A 31 22.51 22.13 4.76
CA GLU A 31 21.11 22.18 5.16
C GLU A 31 20.26 21.30 4.23
N ALA A 32 19.30 20.57 4.80
CA ALA A 32 18.44 19.69 4.03
C ALA A 32 17.49 20.52 3.14
N ILE A 33 17.43 20.19 1.84
CA ILE A 33 16.54 20.84 0.86
C ILE A 33 15.13 20.24 0.92
N VAL A 34 15.03 18.96 1.31
CA VAL A 34 13.77 18.22 1.47
C VAL A 34 13.73 17.58 2.85
N THR A 35 12.53 17.37 3.39
CA THR A 35 12.37 16.69 4.68
C THR A 35 12.74 15.20 4.55
N PRO A 36 13.13 14.52 5.66
CA PRO A 36 13.38 13.08 5.65
C PRO A 36 12.18 12.27 5.13
N GLU A 37 10.96 12.68 5.48
CA GLU A 37 9.72 12.02 5.07
C GLU A 37 9.49 12.15 3.55
N GLU A 38 9.73 13.33 2.97
CA GLU A 38 9.67 13.53 1.51
C GLU A 38 10.72 12.69 0.78
N TRP A 39 11.92 12.60 1.36
CA TRP A 39 13.00 11.78 0.82
C TRP A 39 12.61 10.29 0.81
N GLU A 40 12.08 9.75 1.90
CA GLU A 40 11.64 8.35 2.00
C GLU A 40 10.54 8.04 1.00
N GLN A 41 9.53 8.92 0.87
CA GLN A 41 8.48 8.78 -0.14
C GLN A 41 9.05 8.73 -1.56
N VAL A 42 10.03 9.57 -1.88
CA VAL A 42 10.69 9.57 -3.20
C VAL A 42 11.51 8.28 -3.40
N GLN A 43 12.21 7.80 -2.38
CA GLN A 43 12.96 6.53 -2.48
C GLN A 43 12.00 5.34 -2.72
N GLU A 44 10.88 5.26 -2.03
CA GLU A 44 9.86 4.24 -2.29
C GLU A 44 9.32 4.31 -3.73
N LEU A 45 9.09 5.50 -4.27
CA LEU A 45 8.66 5.67 -5.66
C LEU A 45 9.74 5.23 -6.65
N ILE A 46 11.01 5.49 -6.36
CA ILE A 46 12.15 5.06 -7.19
C ILE A 46 12.28 3.53 -7.16
N ASP A 47 12.16 2.90 -5.99
CA ASP A 47 12.28 1.45 -5.84
C ASP A 47 11.09 0.71 -6.49
N ARG A 48 9.92 1.33 -6.55
CA ARG A 48 8.76 0.80 -7.29
C ARG A 48 8.92 0.87 -8.81
N ARG A 49 9.81 1.74 -9.32
CA ARG A 49 10.04 1.89 -10.77
C ARG A 49 10.99 0.79 -11.25
N PRO A 50 10.52 -0.22 -12.01
CA PRO A 50 11.43 -1.15 -12.66
C PRO A 50 12.32 -0.36 -13.63
N THR A 51 13.63 -0.62 -13.58
CA THR A 51 14.62 -0.02 -14.49
C THR A 51 14.22 -0.32 -15.93
N ILE A 52 13.81 0.71 -16.68
CA ILE A 52 13.44 0.57 -18.09
C ILE A 52 14.74 0.36 -18.88
N GLN A 53 15.06 -0.89 -19.16
CA GLN A 53 16.04 -1.17 -20.20
C GLN A 53 15.39 -0.90 -21.56
N GLY A 54 15.82 0.19 -22.17
CA GLY A 54 15.62 0.71 -23.48
C GLY A 54 14.84 -0.14 -24.50
N ASN A 55 13.55 0.16 -24.63
CA ASN A 55 12.87 0.16 -25.91
C ASN A 55 12.02 1.42 -25.94
N SER A 56 12.34 2.33 -26.84
CA SER A 56 11.56 3.55 -27.06
C SER A 56 10.16 3.16 -27.56
N CYS A 57 9.25 2.93 -26.61
CA CYS A 57 7.83 2.82 -26.94
C CYS A 57 7.34 4.23 -27.28
N PRO A 58 6.77 4.49 -28.46
CA PRO A 58 6.25 5.80 -28.82
C PRO A 58 5.03 6.22 -27.99
N PHE A 59 4.54 5.34 -27.15
CA PHE A 59 3.42 5.58 -26.25
C PHE A 59 3.91 5.92 -24.84
N TYR A 60 3.47 7.06 -24.32
CA TYR A 60 3.69 7.42 -22.93
C TYR A 60 2.90 6.48 -22.00
N ASN A 61 3.60 5.67 -21.23
CA ASN A 61 3.00 4.69 -20.33
C ASN A 61 2.68 5.31 -18.97
N LEU A 62 1.57 6.05 -18.89
CA LEU A 62 1.11 6.75 -17.70
C LEU A 62 0.98 5.85 -16.46
N PHE A 63 0.56 4.57 -16.64
CA PHE A 63 0.37 3.61 -15.54
C PHE A 63 1.58 2.70 -15.32
N HIS A 64 2.77 3.15 -15.70
CA HIS A 64 3.99 2.37 -15.51
C HIS A 64 4.20 2.02 -14.05
N GLY A 65 4.43 0.72 -13.76
CA GLY A 65 4.64 0.25 -12.39
C GLY A 65 3.38 0.10 -11.53
N LEU A 66 2.21 0.52 -12.02
CA LEU A 66 0.95 0.46 -11.27
C LEU A 66 0.05 -0.72 -11.66
N VAL A 67 0.17 -1.26 -12.88
CA VAL A 67 -0.75 -2.28 -13.43
C VAL A 67 -0.21 -3.68 -13.25
N TYR A 68 -1.00 -4.56 -12.61
CA TYR A 68 -0.65 -5.93 -12.28
C TYR A 68 -1.74 -6.91 -12.70
N CYS A 69 -1.34 -8.14 -12.98
CA CYS A 69 -2.27 -9.23 -13.25
C CYS A 69 -2.90 -9.73 -11.94
N ALA A 70 -4.23 -9.79 -11.86
CA ALA A 70 -4.95 -10.24 -10.67
C ALA A 70 -4.70 -11.73 -10.36
N THR A 71 -4.37 -12.56 -11.36
CA THR A 71 -4.16 -14.00 -11.19
C THR A 71 -2.72 -14.35 -10.78
N CYS A 72 -1.70 -13.81 -11.47
CA CYS A 72 -0.31 -14.18 -11.21
C CYS A 72 0.48 -13.13 -10.40
N GLY A 73 -0.12 -11.97 -10.09
CA GLY A 73 0.48 -10.91 -9.30
C GLY A 73 1.64 -10.14 -9.97
N LYS A 74 2.06 -10.52 -11.18
CA LYS A 74 3.17 -9.87 -11.87
C LYS A 74 2.72 -8.59 -12.57
N SER A 75 3.64 -7.63 -12.72
CA SER A 75 3.40 -6.40 -13.48
C SER A 75 3.01 -6.70 -14.92
N MET A 76 2.12 -5.88 -15.48
CA MET A 76 1.70 -6.00 -16.86
C MET A 76 2.60 -5.16 -17.78
N GLN A 77 2.82 -5.65 -18.98
CA GLN A 77 3.61 -4.96 -20.00
C GLN A 77 2.70 -4.19 -20.96
N VAL A 78 3.15 -3.02 -21.39
CA VAL A 78 2.51 -2.30 -22.48
C VAL A 78 2.92 -2.93 -23.81
N ARG A 79 1.93 -3.19 -24.65
CA ARG A 79 2.11 -3.59 -26.04
C ARG A 79 1.40 -2.60 -26.93
N TYR A 80 2.11 -2.15 -27.94
CA TYR A 80 1.62 -1.26 -28.96
C TYR A 80 1.23 -2.07 -30.20
N GLU A 81 0.03 -1.88 -30.71
CA GLU A 81 -0.51 -2.61 -31.86
C GLU A 81 -1.15 -1.61 -32.83
N LYS A 82 -0.85 -1.77 -34.12
CA LYS A 82 -1.58 -1.11 -35.18
C LYS A 82 -2.79 -1.96 -35.53
N VAL A 83 -3.99 -1.45 -35.23
CA VAL A 83 -5.26 -2.15 -35.49
C VAL A 83 -5.91 -1.59 -36.74
N GLY A 84 -6.16 -2.47 -37.71
CA GLY A 84 -6.75 -2.12 -38.98
C GLY A 84 -5.78 -2.34 -40.14
N ARG A 85 -6.26 -2.17 -41.33
CA ARG A 85 -5.49 -2.27 -42.60
C ARG A 85 -5.60 -0.94 -43.33
N THR A 86 -4.48 -0.47 -43.85
CA THR A 86 -4.49 0.62 -44.83
C THR A 86 -5.24 0.17 -46.09
N GLY A 87 -6.21 0.91 -46.52
CA GLY A 87 -6.98 0.59 -47.73
C GLY A 87 -8.24 1.42 -47.91
N LYS A 88 -8.79 1.43 -49.10
CA LYS A 88 -10.06 2.11 -49.36
C LYS A 88 -11.23 1.34 -48.77
N ASN A 89 -12.11 2.05 -48.08
CA ASN A 89 -13.42 1.51 -47.72
C ASN A 89 -14.23 1.18 -48.99
N ARG A 90 -14.63 -0.06 -49.11
CA ARG A 90 -15.32 -0.54 -50.32
C ARG A 90 -16.69 0.12 -50.54
N PHE A 91 -17.29 0.67 -49.51
CA PHE A 91 -18.62 1.28 -49.55
C PHE A 91 -18.57 2.82 -49.54
N THR A 92 -17.62 3.45 -48.83
CA THR A 92 -17.53 4.92 -48.74
C THR A 92 -16.42 5.51 -49.60
N GLY A 93 -15.51 4.69 -50.14
CA GLY A 93 -14.37 5.15 -50.94
C GLY A 93 -13.26 5.86 -50.13
N GLU A 94 -13.46 6.08 -48.86
CA GLU A 94 -12.52 6.75 -47.97
C GLU A 94 -11.29 5.88 -47.65
N MET A 95 -10.13 6.50 -47.55
CA MET A 95 -8.91 5.81 -47.08
C MET A 95 -9.02 5.52 -45.59
N ARG A 96 -8.86 4.25 -45.25
CA ARG A 96 -8.73 3.81 -43.84
C ARG A 96 -7.27 3.77 -43.50
N GLU A 97 -6.93 4.39 -42.38
CA GLU A 97 -5.62 4.27 -41.79
C GLU A 97 -5.69 3.35 -40.54
N PRO A 98 -4.65 2.57 -40.28
CA PRO A 98 -4.61 1.77 -39.07
C PRO A 98 -4.58 2.70 -37.86
N ILE A 99 -5.33 2.34 -36.82
CA ILE A 99 -5.40 3.06 -35.57
C ILE A 99 -4.34 2.46 -34.63
N ASP A 100 -3.52 3.31 -34.07
CA ASP A 100 -2.54 2.92 -33.08
C ASP A 100 -3.23 2.71 -31.72
N LYS A 101 -3.07 1.50 -31.16
CA LYS A 101 -3.63 1.12 -29.87
C LYS A 101 -2.56 0.59 -28.93
N ALA A 102 -2.63 1.00 -27.67
CA ALA A 102 -1.78 0.49 -26.61
C ALA A 102 -2.59 -0.40 -25.66
N TYR A 103 -2.02 -1.52 -25.26
CA TYR A 103 -2.65 -2.49 -24.37
C TYR A 103 -1.72 -2.87 -23.24
N TYR A 104 -2.27 -3.03 -22.02
CA TYR A 104 -1.60 -3.73 -20.93
C TYR A 104 -1.88 -5.23 -21.06
N ILE A 105 -0.83 -6.04 -21.09
CA ILE A 105 -0.90 -7.49 -21.27
C ILE A 105 -0.11 -8.18 -20.14
N CYS A 106 -0.66 -9.26 -19.60
CA CYS A 106 0.01 -10.07 -18.61
C CYS A 106 1.32 -10.65 -19.16
N GLN A 107 2.43 -10.32 -18.48
CA GLN A 107 3.77 -10.76 -18.89
C GLN A 107 3.91 -12.28 -18.85
N THR A 108 3.34 -12.95 -17.84
CA THR A 108 3.40 -14.41 -17.70
C THR A 108 2.65 -15.09 -18.83
N TYR A 109 1.44 -14.65 -19.14
CA TYR A 109 0.68 -15.15 -20.28
C TYR A 109 1.42 -14.93 -21.61
N ASN A 110 1.98 -13.74 -21.80
CA ASN A 110 2.70 -13.41 -23.04
C ASN A 110 3.95 -14.24 -23.28
N ARG A 111 4.64 -14.66 -22.20
CA ARG A 111 5.89 -15.48 -22.31
C ARG A 111 5.65 -16.97 -22.25
N MET A 112 4.71 -17.43 -21.41
CA MET A 112 4.53 -18.85 -21.07
C MET A 112 3.18 -19.42 -21.57
N GLY A 113 2.30 -18.58 -22.13
CA GLY A 113 1.01 -18.98 -22.65
C GLY A 113 -0.04 -19.33 -21.59
N CYS A 114 -1.14 -19.92 -22.05
CA CYS A 114 -2.32 -20.22 -21.21
C CYS A 114 -2.10 -21.32 -20.15
N LYS A 115 -0.99 -22.05 -20.19
CA LYS A 115 -0.66 -23.11 -19.20
C LYS A 115 -0.34 -22.54 -17.82
N VAL A 116 0.14 -21.31 -17.74
CA VAL A 116 0.62 -20.68 -16.48
C VAL A 116 -0.29 -19.53 -16.02
N CYS A 117 -0.87 -18.77 -16.94
CA CYS A 117 -1.79 -17.69 -16.63
C CYS A 117 -2.79 -17.51 -17.77
N SER A 118 -4.01 -17.11 -17.44
CA SER A 118 -5.03 -16.79 -18.44
C SER A 118 -4.75 -15.45 -19.15
N SER A 119 -5.46 -15.19 -20.24
CA SER A 119 -5.29 -13.96 -21.01
C SER A 119 -5.88 -12.76 -20.27
N HIS A 120 -5.00 -11.89 -19.77
CA HIS A 120 -5.36 -10.60 -19.19
C HIS A 120 -4.86 -9.51 -20.13
N LYS A 121 -5.78 -8.78 -20.74
CA LYS A 121 -5.48 -7.68 -21.68
C LYS A 121 -6.52 -6.58 -21.49
N ILE A 122 -6.07 -5.33 -21.34
CA ILE A 122 -6.93 -4.15 -21.29
C ILE A 122 -6.35 -3.05 -22.18
N GLU A 123 -7.20 -2.31 -22.89
CA GLU A 123 -6.75 -1.15 -23.67
C GLU A 123 -6.36 0.00 -22.73
N ALA A 124 -5.25 0.67 -22.99
CA ALA A 124 -4.73 1.73 -22.13
C ALA A 124 -5.71 2.90 -22.00
N ARG A 125 -6.47 3.20 -23.07
CA ARG A 125 -7.50 4.24 -23.06
C ARG A 125 -8.69 3.86 -22.18
N ASP A 126 -9.13 2.59 -22.22
CA ASP A 126 -10.23 2.12 -21.39
C ASP A 126 -9.84 2.16 -19.90
N LEU A 127 -8.61 1.75 -19.60
CA LEU A 127 -8.07 1.85 -18.24
C LEU A 127 -8.00 3.31 -17.76
N TYR A 128 -7.52 4.22 -18.62
CA TYR A 128 -7.45 5.65 -18.32
C TYR A 128 -8.83 6.22 -17.97
N ASN A 129 -9.83 5.97 -18.82
CA ASN A 129 -11.18 6.46 -18.61
C ASN A 129 -11.82 5.88 -17.35
N LEU A 130 -11.57 4.59 -17.06
CA LEU A 130 -12.06 3.93 -15.87
C LEU A 130 -11.47 4.54 -14.61
N VAL A 131 -10.15 4.72 -14.57
CA VAL A 131 -9.45 5.30 -13.40
C VAL A 131 -9.84 6.76 -13.19
N LEU A 132 -9.89 7.57 -14.26
CA LEU A 132 -10.32 8.96 -14.18
C LEU A 132 -11.73 9.08 -13.60
N LYS A 133 -12.66 8.29 -14.13
CA LYS A 133 -14.05 8.28 -13.64
C LYS A 133 -14.13 7.84 -12.18
N ASP A 134 -13.38 6.82 -11.77
CA ASP A 134 -13.39 6.34 -10.39
C ASP A 134 -12.86 7.41 -9.42
N ILE A 135 -11.76 8.09 -9.75
CA ILE A 135 -11.22 9.21 -8.96
C ILE A 135 -12.23 10.36 -8.88
N GLN A 136 -12.85 10.74 -9.99
CA GLN A 136 -13.86 11.81 -10.01
C GLN A 136 -15.07 11.46 -9.13
N GLU A 137 -15.56 10.23 -9.19
CA GLU A 137 -16.69 9.77 -8.37
C GLU A 137 -16.35 9.76 -6.88
N LEU A 138 -15.14 9.28 -6.50
CA LEU A 138 -14.69 9.30 -5.11
C LEU A 138 -14.50 10.73 -4.60
N ALA A 139 -13.92 11.60 -5.41
CA ALA A 139 -13.74 13.01 -5.07
C ALA A 139 -15.08 13.75 -4.90
N ALA A 140 -16.05 13.51 -5.80
CA ALA A 140 -17.37 14.06 -5.69
C ALA A 140 -18.10 13.61 -4.40
N GLN A 141 -17.96 12.33 -4.03
CA GLN A 141 -18.51 11.81 -2.77
C GLN A 141 -17.85 12.45 -1.54
N ALA A 142 -16.52 12.60 -1.55
CA ALA A 142 -15.78 13.25 -0.48
C ALA A 142 -16.09 14.75 -0.35
N MET A 143 -16.46 15.41 -1.45
CA MET A 143 -16.87 16.81 -1.45
C MET A 143 -18.30 16.98 -0.94
N LYS A 144 -19.21 16.05 -1.29
CA LYS A 144 -20.64 16.15 -0.91
C LYS A 144 -20.84 15.98 0.59
N ASP A 145 -20.19 14.99 1.19
CA ASP A 145 -20.29 14.72 2.63
C ASP A 145 -19.03 13.96 3.09
N ALA A 146 -18.09 14.71 3.66
CA ALA A 146 -16.81 14.15 4.11
C ALA A 146 -16.98 13.19 5.29
N ASP A 147 -17.93 13.45 6.19
CA ASP A 147 -18.14 12.63 7.37
C ASP A 147 -18.83 11.30 7.02
N ALA A 148 -19.87 11.32 6.19
CA ALA A 148 -20.48 10.08 5.69
C ALA A 148 -19.49 9.27 4.85
N PHE A 149 -18.63 9.91 4.06
CA PHE A 149 -17.59 9.24 3.29
C PHE A 149 -16.54 8.62 4.22
N TYR A 150 -16.09 9.34 5.25
CA TYR A 150 -15.21 8.82 6.29
C TYR A 150 -15.80 7.60 6.98
N GLN A 151 -17.04 7.67 7.45
CA GLN A 151 -17.73 6.57 8.12
C GLN A 151 -17.82 5.32 7.23
N ARG A 152 -18.07 5.50 5.93
CA ARG A 152 -18.14 4.40 4.99
C ARG A 152 -16.77 3.75 4.77
N LEU A 153 -15.70 4.54 4.66
CA LEU A 153 -14.34 4.04 4.54
C LEU A 153 -13.91 3.30 5.80
N SER A 154 -14.11 3.89 6.97
CA SER A 154 -13.77 3.31 8.26
C SER A 154 -14.48 1.97 8.46
N ARG A 155 -15.80 1.87 8.22
CA ARG A 155 -16.54 0.60 8.31
C ARG A 155 -15.99 -0.50 7.40
N ARG A 156 -15.54 -0.17 6.18
CA ARG A 156 -14.92 -1.14 5.26
C ARG A 156 -13.56 -1.62 5.76
N MET A 157 -12.82 -0.76 6.43
CA MET A 157 -11.53 -1.08 7.01
C MET A 157 -11.69 -1.82 8.35
N GLU A 158 -12.67 -1.45 9.19
CA GLU A 158 -13.03 -2.11 10.44
C GLU A 158 -13.39 -3.59 10.24
N HIS A 159 -14.02 -3.96 9.14
CA HIS A 159 -14.24 -5.37 8.80
C HIS A 159 -12.94 -6.19 8.64
N ARG A 160 -11.80 -5.53 8.49
CA ARG A 160 -10.49 -6.21 8.51
C ARG A 160 -9.90 -6.36 9.91
N TYR A 161 -10.27 -5.48 10.84
CA TYR A 161 -9.70 -5.41 12.20
C TYR A 161 -10.81 -5.00 13.18
N LEU A 162 -11.79 -5.88 13.40
CA LEU A 162 -12.82 -5.69 14.43
C LEU A 162 -12.16 -5.66 15.83
N VAL A 163 -11.59 -4.52 16.16
CA VAL A 163 -11.27 -4.17 17.52
C VAL A 163 -12.34 -3.19 17.97
N ASP A 164 -13.25 -3.65 18.80
CA ASP A 164 -14.16 -2.75 19.51
C ASP A 164 -13.32 -1.92 20.47
N ALA A 165 -13.03 -0.69 20.07
CA ALA A 165 -12.19 0.24 20.86
C ALA A 165 -12.70 0.40 22.29
N SER A 166 -14.02 0.33 22.50
CA SER A 166 -14.64 0.37 23.81
C SER A 166 -14.33 -0.87 24.65
N GLN A 167 -14.33 -2.05 24.05
CA GLN A 167 -13.99 -3.30 24.75
C GLN A 167 -12.48 -3.36 25.06
N THR A 168 -11.65 -2.92 24.12
CA THR A 168 -10.19 -2.85 24.30
C THR A 168 -9.82 -1.92 25.45
N GLU A 169 -10.44 -0.75 25.53
CA GLU A 169 -10.17 0.21 26.61
C GLU A 169 -10.64 -0.33 27.97
N LYS A 170 -11.81 -0.98 28.04
CA LYS A 170 -12.28 -1.64 29.28
C LYS A 170 -11.35 -2.77 29.72
N GLU A 171 -10.89 -3.59 28.77
CA GLU A 171 -9.94 -4.67 29.04
C GLU A 171 -8.62 -4.10 29.56
N ARG A 172 -8.10 -3.04 28.94
CA ARG A 172 -6.88 -2.34 29.38
C ARG A 172 -7.00 -1.85 30.82
N GLN A 173 -8.07 -1.12 31.14
CA GLN A 173 -8.31 -0.61 32.50
C GLN A 173 -8.43 -1.73 33.53
N ARG A 174 -9.09 -2.84 33.17
CA ARG A 174 -9.20 -4.01 34.04
C ARG A 174 -7.84 -4.65 34.33
N LEU A 175 -7.00 -4.82 33.33
CA LEU A 175 -5.67 -5.40 33.50
C LEU A 175 -4.74 -4.50 34.31
N GLU A 176 -4.79 -3.18 34.09
CA GLU A 176 -4.04 -2.20 34.87
C GLU A 176 -4.47 -2.20 36.35
N ALA A 177 -5.78 -2.20 36.61
CA ALA A 177 -6.30 -2.29 37.97
C ALA A 177 -5.87 -3.60 38.64
N ARG A 178 -5.89 -4.72 37.88
CA ARG A 178 -5.45 -6.03 38.42
C ARG A 178 -3.95 -6.04 38.74
N ASN A 179 -3.13 -5.45 37.91
CA ASN A 179 -1.69 -5.34 38.22
C ASN A 179 -1.43 -4.49 39.46
N GLN A 180 -2.16 -3.41 39.66
CA GLN A 180 -2.07 -2.62 40.91
C GLN A 180 -2.52 -3.41 42.15
N GLU A 181 -3.51 -4.28 42.01
CA GLU A 181 -3.93 -5.18 43.09
C GLU A 181 -2.83 -6.21 43.38
N ILE A 182 -2.20 -6.80 42.38
CA ILE A 182 -1.07 -7.72 42.51
C ILE A 182 0.09 -7.02 43.26
N ASP A 183 0.42 -5.79 42.96
CA ASP A 183 1.49 -5.02 43.64
C ASP A 183 1.17 -4.85 45.14
N ARG A 184 -0.10 -4.59 45.49
CA ARG A 184 -0.55 -4.52 46.87
C ARG A 184 -0.45 -5.88 47.58
N MET A 185 -0.78 -6.97 46.90
CA MET A 185 -0.64 -8.34 47.42
C MET A 185 0.83 -8.67 47.68
N PHE A 186 1.77 -8.28 46.84
CA PHE A 186 3.18 -8.45 47.08
C PHE A 186 3.63 -7.78 48.39
N LEU A 187 3.22 -6.52 48.60
CA LEU A 187 3.54 -5.78 49.82
C LEU A 187 2.98 -6.51 51.06
N SER A 188 1.77 -7.04 51.01
CA SER A 188 1.19 -7.80 52.09
C SER A 188 1.93 -9.12 52.35
N LEU A 189 2.26 -9.88 51.29
CA LEU A 189 3.02 -11.12 51.39
C LEU A 189 4.41 -10.91 51.99
N TYR A 190 5.11 -9.82 51.63
CA TYR A 190 6.39 -9.47 52.25
C TYR A 190 6.24 -9.14 53.73
N THR A 191 5.16 -8.41 54.10
CA THR A 191 4.89 -8.07 55.51
C THR A 191 4.57 -9.31 56.33
N ASP A 192 3.75 -10.24 55.80
CA ASP A 192 3.36 -11.47 56.49
C ASP A 192 4.55 -12.42 56.63
N LYS A 193 5.44 -12.48 55.63
CA LYS A 193 6.71 -13.22 55.72
C LYS A 193 7.61 -12.64 56.83
N ALA A 194 7.74 -11.32 56.87
CA ALA A 194 8.59 -10.65 57.91
C ALA A 194 8.05 -10.87 59.31
N LYS A 195 6.73 -10.98 59.49
CA LYS A 195 6.09 -11.32 60.78
C LYS A 195 6.14 -12.80 61.14
N GLY A 196 6.67 -13.67 60.25
CA GLY A 196 6.73 -15.12 60.49
C GLY A 196 5.38 -15.83 60.30
N ILE A 197 4.35 -15.17 59.80
CA ILE A 197 3.02 -15.74 59.60
C ILE A 197 3.01 -16.69 58.38
N LEU A 198 3.87 -16.41 57.38
CA LEU A 198 3.94 -17.17 56.12
C LEU A 198 5.25 -17.97 56.06
N THR A 199 5.10 -19.29 55.76
CA THR A 199 6.26 -20.17 55.53
C THR A 199 6.96 -19.84 54.22
N GLU A 200 8.28 -20.08 54.13
CA GLU A 200 9.10 -19.84 52.93
C GLU A 200 8.50 -20.51 51.69
N GLN A 201 8.10 -21.78 51.79
CA GLN A 201 7.54 -22.52 50.67
C GLN A 201 6.23 -21.92 50.13
N ARG A 202 5.34 -21.45 51.04
CA ARG A 202 4.11 -20.78 50.66
C ARG A 202 4.36 -19.42 50.03
N PHE A 203 5.32 -18.66 50.60
CA PHE A 203 5.72 -17.37 50.05
C PHE A 203 6.24 -17.50 48.63
N VAL A 204 7.20 -18.40 48.36
CA VAL A 204 7.73 -18.65 47.01
C VAL A 204 6.66 -19.08 46.04
N LYS A 205 5.74 -19.97 46.45
CA LYS A 205 4.66 -20.44 45.58
C LYS A 205 3.67 -19.31 45.24
N LEU A 206 3.29 -18.47 46.19
CA LEU A 206 2.35 -17.38 45.97
C LEU A 206 2.97 -16.25 45.15
N THR A 207 4.22 -15.87 45.43
CA THR A 207 4.91 -14.86 44.63
C THR A 207 5.11 -15.31 43.21
N ALA A 208 5.53 -16.55 42.94
CA ALA A 208 5.66 -17.08 41.58
C ALA A 208 4.34 -17.06 40.79
N ALA A 209 3.22 -17.38 41.45
CA ALA A 209 1.91 -17.33 40.79
C ALA A 209 1.49 -15.89 40.41
N LEU A 210 1.72 -14.92 41.32
CA LEU A 210 1.40 -13.52 41.05
C LEU A 210 2.33 -12.91 39.99
N GLU A 211 3.61 -13.26 40.00
CA GLU A 211 4.58 -12.83 38.97
C GLU A 211 4.16 -13.36 37.60
N GLN A 212 3.76 -14.61 37.51
CA GLN A 212 3.28 -15.19 36.24
C GLN A 212 2.00 -14.51 35.74
N GLU A 213 1.05 -14.19 36.62
CA GLU A 213 -0.14 -13.44 36.29
C GLU A 213 0.20 -12.03 35.79
N GLN A 214 1.08 -11.33 36.49
CA GLN A 214 1.53 -9.99 36.13
C GLN A 214 2.24 -9.96 34.78
N GLU A 215 3.11 -10.94 34.51
CA GLU A 215 3.78 -11.09 33.21
C GLU A 215 2.76 -11.31 32.07
N SER A 216 1.76 -12.18 32.31
CA SER A 216 0.68 -12.43 31.34
C SER A 216 -0.13 -11.16 31.07
N ASN A 217 -0.49 -10.41 32.11
CA ASN A 217 -1.21 -9.16 32.01
C ASN A 217 -0.40 -8.11 31.23
N GLN A 218 0.91 -7.99 31.50
CA GLN A 218 1.80 -7.06 30.79
C GLN A 218 1.92 -7.39 29.31
N LYS A 219 2.05 -8.67 28.93
CA LYS A 219 2.02 -9.10 27.51
C LYS A 219 0.72 -8.70 26.85
N ARG A 220 -0.41 -8.95 27.51
CA ARG A 220 -1.72 -8.59 26.97
C ARG A 220 -1.91 -7.07 26.82
N LEU A 221 -1.45 -6.28 27.79
CA LEU A 221 -1.44 -4.81 27.71
C LEU A 221 -0.60 -4.31 26.54
N HIS A 222 0.56 -4.92 26.30
CA HIS A 222 1.39 -4.60 25.15
C HIS A 222 0.66 -4.89 23.81
N ASP A 223 0.01 -6.05 23.70
CA ASP A 223 -0.75 -6.41 22.50
C ASP A 223 -1.91 -5.43 22.24
N LEU A 224 -2.64 -5.04 23.30
CA LEU A 224 -3.71 -4.05 23.21
C LEU A 224 -3.18 -2.67 22.77
N ALA A 225 -2.04 -2.23 23.28
CA ALA A 225 -1.39 -0.97 22.89
C ALA A 225 -0.97 -1.00 21.41
N MET A 226 -0.42 -2.12 20.94
CA MET A 226 -0.08 -2.31 19.52
C MET A 226 -1.32 -2.29 18.62
N MET A 227 -2.42 -2.88 19.07
CA MET A 227 -3.69 -2.84 18.32
C MET A 227 -4.26 -1.42 18.24
N GLN A 228 -4.22 -0.67 19.36
CA GLN A 228 -4.67 0.72 19.42
C GLN A 228 -3.85 1.61 18.48
N GLY A 229 -2.51 1.51 18.55
CA GLY A 229 -1.62 2.28 17.69
C GLY A 229 -1.87 2.03 16.18
N ARG A 230 -2.22 0.80 15.81
CA ARG A 230 -2.61 0.47 14.41
C ARG A 230 -3.95 1.13 14.04
N ALA A 231 -4.94 1.12 14.92
CA ALA A 231 -6.23 1.76 14.67
C ALA A 231 -6.09 3.28 14.51
N ASP A 232 -5.30 3.94 15.36
CA ASP A 232 -5.05 5.38 15.29
C ASP A 232 -4.29 5.77 14.01
N ALA A 233 -3.29 4.97 13.60
CA ALA A 233 -2.58 5.16 12.35
C ALA A 233 -3.54 5.05 11.16
N GLN A 234 -4.42 4.06 11.17
CA GLN A 234 -5.41 3.83 10.13
C GLN A 234 -6.43 4.97 10.03
N GLU A 235 -6.90 5.51 11.15
CA GLU A 235 -7.76 6.69 11.15
C GLU A 235 -7.07 7.89 10.50
N SER A 236 -5.81 8.13 10.83
CA SER A 236 -4.99 9.18 10.22
C SER A 236 -4.84 8.99 8.70
N GLU A 237 -4.62 7.74 8.25
CA GLU A 237 -4.52 7.40 6.83
C GLU A 237 -5.81 7.69 6.07
N VAL A 238 -6.97 7.31 6.61
CA VAL A 238 -8.29 7.60 5.99
C VAL A 238 -8.53 9.11 5.89
N ARG A 239 -8.23 9.86 6.94
CA ARG A 239 -8.36 11.33 6.93
C ARG A 239 -7.44 11.97 5.89
N THR A 240 -6.22 11.47 5.79
CA THR A 240 -5.24 11.92 4.79
C THR A 240 -5.74 11.63 3.38
N PHE A 241 -6.25 10.42 3.11
CA PHE A 241 -6.84 10.07 1.82
C PHE A 241 -8.01 11.00 1.45
N ILE A 242 -8.93 11.26 2.38
CA ILE A 242 -10.06 12.17 2.12
C ILE A 242 -9.58 13.57 1.77
N LYS A 243 -8.58 14.09 2.49
CA LYS A 243 -7.98 15.39 2.21
C LYS A 243 -7.35 15.43 0.81
N GLU A 244 -6.63 14.37 0.43
CA GLU A 244 -5.98 14.29 -0.87
C GLU A 244 -6.99 14.14 -2.00
N ILE A 245 -7.94 13.19 -1.91
CA ILE A 245 -8.90 12.95 -2.99
C ILE A 245 -9.77 14.19 -3.31
N ARG A 246 -10.10 14.99 -2.29
CA ARG A 246 -10.87 16.23 -2.48
C ARG A 246 -10.16 17.27 -3.35
N ARG A 247 -8.82 17.25 -3.41
CA ARG A 247 -8.05 18.15 -4.28
C ARG A 247 -8.30 17.88 -5.76
N TYR A 248 -8.73 16.67 -6.07
CA TYR A 248 -8.94 16.19 -7.43
C TYR A 248 -10.42 16.19 -7.86
N ALA A 249 -11.29 16.92 -7.14
CA ALA A 249 -12.73 16.98 -7.45
C ALA A 249 -13.03 17.54 -8.87
N ALA A 250 -12.18 18.42 -9.38
CA ALA A 250 -12.30 19.01 -10.71
C ALA A 250 -11.21 18.50 -11.68
N ILE A 251 -10.70 17.30 -11.48
CA ILE A 251 -9.65 16.75 -12.35
C ILE A 251 -10.24 16.39 -13.73
N GLU A 252 -9.65 16.91 -14.78
CA GLU A 252 -10.02 16.61 -16.17
C GLU A 252 -9.06 15.61 -16.81
N GLU A 253 -7.79 15.64 -16.42
CA GLU A 253 -6.74 14.77 -16.96
C GLU A 253 -5.92 14.13 -15.83
N LEU A 254 -5.51 12.88 -16.04
CA LEU A 254 -4.63 12.15 -15.14
C LEU A 254 -3.18 12.43 -15.52
N ASP A 255 -2.37 12.71 -14.52
CA ASP A 255 -0.92 12.73 -14.63
C ASP A 255 -0.25 11.67 -13.75
N GLU A 256 1.05 11.48 -13.94
CA GLU A 256 1.82 10.49 -13.19
C GLU A 256 1.89 10.83 -11.69
N ALA A 257 1.92 12.11 -11.34
CA ALA A 257 1.99 12.56 -9.95
C ALA A 257 0.68 12.24 -9.20
N VAL A 258 -0.47 12.51 -9.82
CA VAL A 258 -1.80 12.15 -9.27
C VAL A 258 -1.92 10.65 -9.08
N LEU A 259 -1.55 9.87 -10.08
CA LEU A 259 -1.65 8.41 -10.02
C LEU A 259 -0.77 7.82 -8.92
N ASN A 260 0.50 8.20 -8.84
CA ASN A 260 1.42 7.70 -7.82
C ASN A 260 1.03 8.16 -6.40
N ARG A 261 0.39 9.31 -6.26
CA ARG A 261 -0.09 9.82 -4.97
C ARG A 261 -1.33 9.10 -4.47
N LEU A 262 -2.26 8.77 -5.38
CA LEU A 262 -3.54 8.18 -5.01
C LEU A 262 -3.56 6.65 -5.09
N ILE A 263 -2.84 6.05 -6.05
CA ILE A 263 -2.98 4.63 -6.39
C ILE A 263 -1.70 3.86 -6.06
N SER A 264 -1.88 2.79 -5.29
CA SER A 264 -0.82 1.82 -4.99
C SER A 264 -0.68 0.78 -6.11
N ARG A 265 -1.80 0.19 -6.53
CA ARG A 265 -1.83 -0.85 -7.58
C ARG A 265 -3.18 -0.88 -8.30
N ILE A 266 -3.16 -1.36 -9.53
CA ILE A 266 -4.35 -1.68 -10.32
C ILE A 266 -4.25 -3.14 -10.73
N LEU A 267 -5.22 -3.95 -10.32
CA LEU A 267 -5.28 -5.37 -10.64
C LEU A 267 -6.25 -5.61 -11.78
N ILE A 268 -5.76 -6.24 -12.85
CA ILE A 268 -6.56 -6.57 -14.03
C ILE A 268 -6.93 -8.05 -13.98
N GLY A 269 -8.22 -8.33 -13.89
CA GLY A 269 -8.79 -9.66 -13.91
C GLY A 269 -8.95 -10.25 -15.31
N GLU A 270 -9.48 -11.46 -15.36
CA GLU A 270 -9.81 -12.15 -16.62
C GLU A 270 -11.00 -11.52 -17.32
N ILE A 271 -10.99 -11.60 -18.66
CA ILE A 271 -12.15 -11.28 -19.46
C ILE A 271 -13.13 -12.47 -19.40
N LYS A 272 -14.28 -12.25 -18.76
CA LYS A 272 -15.37 -13.22 -18.69
C LYS A 272 -16.47 -12.82 -19.68
N LYS A 273 -17.17 -13.82 -20.19
CA LYS A 273 -18.41 -13.60 -20.96
C LYS A 273 -19.59 -13.92 -20.03
N ILE A 274 -20.36 -12.89 -19.69
CA ILE A 274 -21.59 -13.02 -18.90
C ILE A 274 -22.72 -12.51 -19.80
N ASP A 275 -23.72 -13.33 -20.05
CA ASP A 275 -24.88 -13.02 -20.91
C ASP A 275 -24.51 -12.49 -22.31
N GLY A 276 -23.42 -13.04 -22.88
CA GLY A 276 -22.93 -12.64 -24.21
C GLY A 276 -22.06 -11.37 -24.22
N GLN A 277 -22.01 -10.62 -23.13
CA GLN A 277 -21.19 -9.43 -22.97
C GLN A 277 -19.81 -9.77 -22.38
N ARG A 278 -18.78 -9.08 -22.86
CA ARG A 278 -17.43 -9.19 -22.29
C ARG A 278 -17.33 -8.29 -21.08
N THR A 279 -17.13 -8.89 -19.92
CA THR A 279 -16.88 -8.19 -18.67
C THR A 279 -15.46 -8.47 -18.18
N GLN A 280 -14.81 -7.50 -17.59
CA GLN A 280 -13.49 -7.64 -17.01
C GLN A 280 -13.47 -6.92 -15.67
N GLU A 281 -13.02 -7.61 -14.64
CA GLU A 281 -12.85 -7.03 -13.32
C GLU A 281 -11.57 -6.22 -13.28
N VAL A 282 -11.67 -4.96 -12.84
CA VAL A 282 -10.54 -4.08 -12.59
C VAL A 282 -10.64 -3.59 -11.16
N LYS A 283 -9.62 -3.88 -10.34
CA LYS A 283 -9.56 -3.46 -8.94
C LYS A 283 -8.50 -2.38 -8.77
N ILE A 284 -8.91 -1.23 -8.27
CA ILE A 284 -8.01 -0.12 -7.97
C ILE A 284 -7.72 -0.15 -6.48
N ILE A 285 -6.44 -0.27 -6.11
CA ILE A 285 -5.96 -0.25 -4.74
C ILE A 285 -5.37 1.13 -4.48
N TYR A 286 -6.05 1.91 -3.67
CA TYR A 286 -5.63 3.25 -3.31
C TYR A 286 -4.58 3.23 -2.19
N ASN A 287 -3.69 4.22 -2.19
CA ASN A 287 -2.82 4.49 -1.07
C ASN A 287 -3.69 4.84 0.15
N PHE A 288 -3.24 4.46 1.35
CA PHE A 288 -3.91 4.70 2.64
C PHE A 288 -5.16 3.85 2.91
N VAL A 289 -6.06 3.64 1.94
CA VAL A 289 -7.37 2.99 2.16
C VAL A 289 -7.51 1.62 1.49
N GLY A 290 -6.57 1.22 0.64
CA GLY A 290 -6.59 -0.09 -0.02
C GLY A 290 -7.62 -0.23 -1.13
N GLU A 291 -8.22 -1.43 -1.29
CA GLU A 291 -9.19 -1.74 -2.33
C GLU A 291 -10.53 -1.06 -2.06
N MET A 292 -10.99 -0.28 -3.03
CA MET A 292 -12.28 0.40 -3.04
C MET A 292 -13.22 -0.31 -4.03
N SER A 293 -13.43 -1.63 -3.87
CA SER A 293 -14.38 -2.35 -4.73
C SER A 293 -15.82 -1.87 -4.51
N ARG A 294 -16.55 -1.73 -5.60
CA ARG A 294 -17.98 -1.42 -5.62
C ARG A 294 -18.82 -2.66 -5.28
#